data_d4b5fa2b550993c35431b16a3a55d94c
#
_entry.id   d4b5fa2b550993c35431b16a3a55d94c
#
_cell.length_a   1.000
_cell.length_b   1.000
_cell.length_c   1.000
_cell.angle_alpha   90.00
_cell.angle_beta   90.00
_cell.angle_gamma   90.00
#
_symmetry.space_group_name_H-M   'P 1'
#
loop_
_entity.id
_entity.type
_entity.pdbx_description
1 polymer ?
#
loop_
_entity_poly.entity_id
_entity_poly.type
_entity_poly.pdbx_seq_one_letter_code
_entity_poly.pdbx_strand_id
1 'polypeptide(L)'
;YEMLRSLVGSEMCIRDSNRTSSRTQAALLEAMEERQVTVDGHSYQLENPFSVIATQNPVGASGTQLLPDSQTDRFTVRISMGYPNFEAECQMLINRSRQNPLDKVKQAVTVEELINMQNKVKEVFVSEDMAKYIVMLVTATRQNSLFERGASPRAALSLKDMAKAAAFADDRDYIVPRDIQNIFVATISHRVILSAEANAKKISVTKALNEILRTTRQPKI
;
A
#
# COMPACT_ATOMS: atom_id res chain seq x y z
N TYR A 1 -20.75 5.71 16.59
CA TYR A 1 -21.59 6.68 15.85
C TYR A 1 -20.82 7.93 15.42
N GLU A 2 -19.98 8.51 16.28
CA GLU A 2 -19.13 9.65 15.93
C GLU A 2 -18.01 9.30 14.93
N MET A 3 -17.45 8.10 15.02
CA MET A 3 -16.39 7.63 14.13
C MET A 3 -16.88 7.46 12.68
N LEU A 4 -18.16 7.14 12.47
CA LEU A 4 -18.74 7.02 11.12
C LEU A 4 -19.11 8.38 10.51
N ARG A 5 -19.41 9.39 11.32
CA ARG A 5 -19.62 10.77 10.86
C ARG A 5 -18.32 11.46 10.41
N SER A 6 -17.17 11.06 10.98
CA SER A 6 -15.85 11.57 10.55
C SER A 6 -15.34 10.93 9.26
N LEU A 7 -16.03 9.89 8.75
CA LEU A 7 -15.73 9.26 7.45
C LEU A 7 -16.26 10.06 6.25
N VAL A 8 -17.02 11.11 6.49
CA VAL A 8 -17.50 12.05 5.47
C VAL A 8 -16.40 13.08 5.20
N GLY A 9 -15.26 12.60 4.71
CA GLY A 9 -14.13 13.39 4.28
C GLY A 9 -13.29 12.55 3.34
N SER A 10 -12.51 13.20 2.49
CA SER A 10 -11.72 12.56 1.42
C SER A 10 -10.61 11.62 1.89
N GLU A 11 -10.36 11.52 3.22
CA GLU A 11 -9.28 10.71 3.77
C GLU A 11 -9.67 10.03 5.08
N MET A 12 -9.31 8.76 5.23
CA MET A 12 -9.39 8.02 6.49
C MET A 12 -8.00 7.61 6.95
N CYS A 13 -7.54 8.20 8.05
CA CYS A 13 -6.32 7.77 8.73
C CYS A 13 -6.70 6.92 9.96
N ILE A 14 -6.37 5.63 9.94
CA ILE A 14 -6.64 4.70 11.04
C ILE A 14 -5.33 4.37 11.73
N ARG A 15 -5.15 4.92 12.93
CA ARG A 15 -4.07 4.52 13.80
C ARG A 15 -4.45 3.24 14.54
N ASP A 16 -3.53 2.25 14.54
CA ASP A 16 -3.71 0.96 15.23
C ASP A 16 -4.97 0.19 14.76
N SER A 17 -5.16 0.06 13.45
CA SER A 17 -6.27 -0.68 12.83
C SER A 17 -6.42 -2.12 13.35
N ASN A 18 -5.33 -2.71 13.84
CA ASN A 18 -5.29 -4.04 14.44
C ASN A 18 -5.86 -4.11 15.88
N ARG A 19 -6.24 -2.98 16.48
CA ARG A 19 -6.90 -2.90 17.80
C ARG A 19 -8.41 -2.67 17.72
N THR A 20 -8.94 -2.47 16.54
CA THR A 20 -10.37 -2.20 16.35
C THR A 20 -11.20 -3.50 16.40
N SER A 21 -12.49 -3.37 16.71
CA SER A 21 -13.40 -4.51 16.72
C SER A 21 -13.57 -5.12 15.31
N SER A 22 -13.93 -6.39 15.22
CA SER A 22 -14.19 -7.08 13.94
C SER A 22 -15.28 -6.36 13.13
N ARG A 23 -16.26 -5.74 13.79
CA ARG A 23 -17.31 -4.96 13.14
C ARG A 23 -16.77 -3.69 12.50
N THR A 24 -15.86 -3.00 13.16
CA THR A 24 -15.18 -1.81 12.63
C THR A 24 -14.27 -2.19 11.47
N GLN A 25 -13.57 -3.31 11.57
CA GLN A 25 -12.74 -3.83 10.47
C GLN A 25 -13.60 -4.18 9.24
N ALA A 26 -14.77 -4.79 9.42
CA ALA A 26 -15.69 -5.09 8.31
C ALA A 26 -16.20 -3.82 7.62
N ALA A 27 -16.59 -2.79 8.37
CA ALA A 27 -17.00 -1.50 7.82
C ALA A 27 -15.88 -0.79 7.06
N LEU A 28 -14.62 -0.92 7.54
CA LEU A 28 -13.46 -0.40 6.84
C LEU A 28 -13.24 -1.10 5.50
N LEU A 29 -13.45 -2.42 5.46
CA LEU A 29 -13.30 -3.21 4.23
C LEU A 29 -14.37 -2.84 3.19
N GLU A 30 -15.61 -2.59 3.63
CA GLU A 30 -16.68 -2.07 2.77
C GLU A 30 -16.27 -0.71 2.19
N ALA A 31 -15.82 0.23 3.02
CA ALA A 31 -15.36 1.53 2.58
C ALA A 31 -14.23 1.46 1.54
N MET A 32 -13.28 0.54 1.72
CA MET A 32 -12.13 0.36 0.82
C MET A 32 -12.53 -0.25 -0.53
N GLU A 33 -13.48 -1.18 -0.56
CA GLU A 33 -13.85 -1.90 -1.79
C GLU A 33 -15.01 -1.26 -2.52
N GLU A 34 -16.08 -0.97 -1.77
CA GLU A 34 -17.34 -0.50 -2.33
C GLU A 34 -17.40 1.03 -2.40
N ARG A 35 -16.45 1.72 -1.74
CA ARG A 35 -16.46 3.19 -1.56
C ARG A 35 -17.77 3.70 -0.97
N GLN A 36 -18.34 2.93 -0.07
CA GLN A 36 -19.55 3.26 0.66
C GLN A 36 -19.43 2.77 2.11
N VAL A 37 -20.30 3.29 2.96
CA VAL A 37 -20.47 2.84 4.34
C VAL A 37 -21.93 2.60 4.60
N THR A 38 -22.27 1.41 5.11
CA THR A 38 -23.64 1.04 5.44
C THR A 38 -23.90 1.22 6.95
N VAL A 39 -24.85 2.08 7.29
CA VAL A 39 -25.28 2.36 8.66
C VAL A 39 -26.78 2.16 8.76
N ASP A 40 -27.23 1.32 9.69
CA ASP A 40 -28.65 1.04 9.95
C ASP A 40 -29.46 0.69 8.67
N GLY A 41 -28.83 -0.06 7.76
CA GLY A 41 -29.44 -0.49 6.49
C GLY A 41 -29.44 0.56 5.38
N HIS A 42 -28.86 1.72 5.59
CA HIS A 42 -28.68 2.77 4.58
C HIS A 42 -27.21 2.85 4.15
N SER A 43 -26.96 2.80 2.82
CA SER A 43 -25.64 2.93 2.24
C SER A 43 -25.35 4.38 1.86
N TYR A 44 -24.21 4.90 2.33
CA TYR A 44 -23.71 6.25 2.06
C TYR A 44 -22.48 6.16 1.20
N GLN A 45 -22.52 6.74 0.00
CA GLN A 45 -21.36 6.81 -0.88
C GLN A 45 -20.31 7.75 -0.31
N LEU A 46 -19.03 7.33 -0.40
CA LEU A 46 -17.90 8.16 -0.01
C LEU A 46 -17.47 9.07 -1.16
N GLU A 47 -17.16 10.32 -0.83
CA GLU A 47 -16.74 11.32 -1.81
C GLU A 47 -15.35 10.98 -2.39
N ASN A 48 -15.09 11.38 -3.62
CA ASN A 48 -13.77 11.29 -4.24
C ASN A 48 -12.96 12.59 -4.01
N PRO A 49 -11.65 12.48 -3.78
CA PRO A 49 -10.85 11.27 -3.63
C PRO A 49 -11.00 10.66 -2.23
N PHE A 50 -11.09 9.32 -2.15
CA PHE A 50 -11.10 8.60 -0.89
C PHE A 50 -9.87 7.72 -0.78
N SER A 51 -9.13 7.85 0.33
CA SER A 51 -7.91 7.09 0.61
C SER A 51 -7.91 6.57 2.04
N VAL A 52 -7.44 5.34 2.24
CA VAL A 52 -7.27 4.74 3.56
C VAL A 52 -5.79 4.57 3.86
N ILE A 53 -5.33 5.20 4.93
CA ILE A 53 -3.99 5.05 5.47
C ILE A 53 -4.11 4.34 6.83
N ALA A 54 -3.58 3.11 6.91
CA ALA A 54 -3.60 2.33 8.14
C ALA A 54 -2.19 2.10 8.66
N THR A 55 -2.03 2.11 9.98
CA THR A 55 -0.77 1.75 10.65
C THR A 55 -0.92 0.46 11.43
N GLN A 56 0.13 -0.35 11.43
CA GLN A 56 0.26 -1.51 12.29
C GLN A 56 1.54 -1.39 13.09
N ASN A 57 1.46 -1.67 14.39
CA ASN A 57 2.65 -1.84 15.20
C ASN A 57 2.92 -3.36 15.37
N PRO A 58 3.98 -3.90 14.74
CA PRO A 58 4.25 -5.34 14.79
C PRO A 58 4.84 -5.81 16.13
N VAL A 59 5.26 -4.87 17.01
CA VAL A 59 6.01 -5.22 18.22
C VAL A 59 5.11 -5.16 19.46
N GLY A 60 4.92 -6.32 20.10
CA GLY A 60 4.81 -6.46 21.56
C GLY A 60 3.57 -5.92 22.26
N ALA A 61 2.47 -5.62 21.59
CA ALA A 61 1.24 -5.28 22.31
C ALA A 61 0.42 -6.54 22.58
N SER A 62 0.46 -7.00 23.81
CA SER A 62 -0.47 -8.02 24.35
C SER A 62 -1.90 -7.62 23.97
N GLY A 63 -2.60 -8.49 23.21
CA GLY A 63 -3.97 -8.24 22.77
C GLY A 63 -4.16 -7.60 21.38
N THR A 64 -3.09 -7.39 20.59
CA THR A 64 -3.23 -6.95 19.21
C THR A 64 -3.24 -8.13 18.24
N GLN A 65 -4.35 -8.32 17.54
CA GLN A 65 -4.44 -9.28 16.46
C GLN A 65 -4.00 -8.60 15.16
N LEU A 66 -3.00 -9.15 14.47
CA LEU A 66 -2.63 -8.67 13.14
C LEU A 66 -3.86 -8.73 12.22
N LEU A 67 -3.95 -7.78 11.30
CA LEU A 67 -5.00 -7.86 10.27
C LEU A 67 -4.86 -9.19 9.51
N PRO A 68 -5.97 -9.90 9.29
CA PRO A 68 -5.96 -11.10 8.46
C PRO A 68 -5.36 -10.81 7.08
N ASP A 69 -4.70 -11.80 6.50
CA ASP A 69 -4.05 -11.64 5.18
C ASP A 69 -5.02 -11.24 4.08
N SER A 70 -6.28 -11.69 4.15
CA SER A 70 -7.35 -11.29 3.21
C SER A 70 -7.68 -9.80 3.31
N GLN A 71 -7.42 -9.17 4.45
CA GLN A 71 -7.63 -7.74 4.65
C GLN A 71 -6.39 -6.94 4.23
N THR A 72 -5.19 -7.46 4.51
CA THR A 72 -3.95 -6.79 4.09
C THR A 72 -3.77 -6.78 2.58
N ASP A 73 -4.26 -7.79 1.84
CA ASP A 73 -4.24 -7.83 0.36
C ASP A 73 -5.01 -6.67 -0.30
N ARG A 74 -5.91 -5.99 0.45
CA ARG A 74 -6.69 -4.85 -0.05
C ARG A 74 -5.93 -3.53 -0.08
N PHE A 75 -4.88 -3.39 0.73
CA PHE A 75 -4.01 -2.22 0.70
C PHE A 75 -3.11 -2.24 -0.54
N THR A 76 -3.03 -1.11 -1.23
CA THR A 76 -2.24 -0.99 -2.47
C THR A 76 -0.75 -1.20 -2.22
N VAL A 77 -0.22 -0.58 -1.17
CA VAL A 77 1.20 -0.64 -0.80
C VAL A 77 1.39 -0.79 0.70
N ARG A 78 2.51 -1.37 1.07
CA ARG A 78 3.02 -1.41 2.44
C ARG A 78 4.41 -0.79 2.47
N ILE A 79 4.58 0.21 3.33
CA ILE A 79 5.87 0.86 3.55
C ILE A 79 6.29 0.73 5.00
N SER A 80 7.59 0.72 5.25
CA SER A 80 8.16 0.76 6.59
C SER A 80 8.80 2.13 6.80
N MET A 81 8.43 2.80 7.88
CA MET A 81 8.99 4.11 8.22
C MET A 81 10.42 4.02 8.76
N GLY A 82 10.80 2.88 9.37
CA GLY A 82 12.07 2.75 10.06
C GLY A 82 12.20 3.70 11.26
N TYR A 83 13.44 3.89 11.72
CA TYR A 83 13.79 4.89 12.71
C TYR A 83 14.40 6.13 12.03
N PRO A 84 14.23 7.33 12.60
CA PRO A 84 14.94 8.52 12.13
C PRO A 84 16.47 8.33 12.29
N ASN A 85 17.24 9.07 11.51
CA ASN A 85 18.67 9.14 11.76
C ASN A 85 18.95 9.97 13.01
N PHE A 86 20.20 9.92 13.53
CA PHE A 86 20.58 10.58 14.79
C PHE A 86 20.26 12.08 14.78
N GLU A 87 20.59 12.78 13.71
CA GLU A 87 20.37 14.22 13.57
C GLU A 87 18.88 14.57 13.57
N ALA A 88 18.07 13.79 12.84
CA ALA A 88 16.62 13.98 12.79
C ALA A 88 15.97 13.71 14.16
N GLU A 89 16.45 12.70 14.89
CA GLU A 89 15.98 12.39 16.24
C GLU A 89 16.32 13.51 17.24
N CYS A 90 17.54 14.05 17.18
CA CYS A 90 17.94 15.23 17.97
C CYS A 90 17.06 16.44 17.64
N GLN A 91 16.82 16.73 16.35
CA GLN A 91 15.96 17.84 15.94
C GLN A 91 14.50 17.64 16.39
N MET A 92 14.02 16.43 16.38
CA MET A 92 12.68 16.10 16.89
C MET A 92 12.54 16.44 18.37
N LEU A 93 13.54 16.11 19.19
CA LEU A 93 13.55 16.43 20.61
C LEU A 93 13.59 17.95 20.87
N ILE A 94 14.41 18.67 20.12
CA ILE A 94 14.56 20.13 20.24
C ILE A 94 13.25 20.84 19.81
N ASN A 95 12.69 20.45 18.66
CA ASN A 95 11.55 21.15 18.07
C ASN A 95 10.23 20.87 18.79
N ARG A 96 10.03 19.68 19.34
CA ARG A 96 8.78 19.27 20.01
C ARG A 96 8.51 20.06 21.30
N SER A 97 9.55 20.67 21.89
CA SER A 97 9.42 21.48 23.10
C SER A 97 8.87 22.89 22.86
N ARG A 98 8.80 23.34 21.59
CA ARG A 98 8.44 24.74 21.26
C ARG A 98 7.14 24.91 20.47
N GLN A 99 6.85 24.05 19.51
CA GLN A 99 5.65 24.15 18.66
C GLN A 99 5.28 22.76 18.07
N ASN A 100 3.99 22.55 17.83
CA ASN A 100 3.54 21.37 17.09
C ASN A 100 3.92 21.53 15.60
N PRO A 101 4.75 20.64 15.01
CA PRO A 101 5.13 20.74 13.60
C PRO A 101 3.93 20.70 12.63
N LEU A 102 2.81 20.08 13.03
CA LEU A 102 1.59 19.98 12.23
C LEU A 102 0.96 21.35 11.94
N ASP A 103 1.13 22.33 12.85
CA ASP A 103 0.57 23.67 12.68
C ASP A 103 1.22 24.45 11.53
N LYS A 104 2.37 23.97 11.04
CA LYS A 104 3.11 24.56 9.91
C LYS A 104 2.83 23.87 8.57
N VAL A 105 2.11 22.76 8.57
CA VAL A 105 1.78 22.05 7.34
C VAL A 105 0.76 22.87 6.54
N LYS A 106 1.10 23.15 5.30
CA LYS A 106 0.22 23.84 4.35
C LYS A 106 -0.28 22.84 3.31
N GLN A 107 -1.46 23.09 2.80
CA GLN A 107 -1.99 22.32 1.67
C GLN A 107 -1.03 22.42 0.47
N ALA A 108 -0.61 21.28 -0.06
CA ALA A 108 0.30 21.21 -1.20
C ALA A 108 -0.45 21.12 -2.53
N VAL A 109 -1.60 20.46 -2.55
CA VAL A 109 -2.47 20.28 -3.73
C VAL A 109 -3.93 20.41 -3.33
N THR A 110 -4.77 20.88 -4.22
CA THR A 110 -6.22 20.91 -4.04
C THR A 110 -6.84 19.54 -4.35
N VAL A 111 -8.07 19.33 -3.90
CA VAL A 111 -8.85 18.12 -4.22
C VAL A 111 -9.03 17.97 -5.73
N GLU A 112 -9.31 19.07 -6.43
CA GLU A 112 -9.50 19.09 -7.88
C GLU A 112 -8.21 18.70 -8.62
N GLU A 113 -7.07 19.26 -8.22
CA GLU A 113 -5.76 18.89 -8.78
C GLU A 113 -5.47 17.40 -8.57
N LEU A 114 -5.75 16.85 -7.38
CA LEU A 114 -5.56 15.44 -7.09
C LEU A 114 -6.44 14.55 -7.97
N ILE A 115 -7.71 14.88 -8.15
CA ILE A 115 -8.63 14.17 -9.05
C ILE A 115 -8.12 14.21 -10.50
N ASN A 116 -7.64 15.38 -10.96
CA ASN A 116 -7.06 15.54 -12.29
C ASN A 116 -5.79 14.67 -12.46
N MET A 117 -4.91 14.63 -11.46
CA MET A 117 -3.74 13.72 -11.47
C MET A 117 -4.16 12.25 -11.54
N GLN A 118 -5.14 11.83 -10.73
CA GLN A 118 -5.66 10.46 -10.76
C GLN A 118 -6.23 10.07 -12.14
N ASN A 119 -6.90 10.99 -12.83
CA ASN A 119 -7.42 10.76 -14.17
C ASN A 119 -6.28 10.62 -15.19
N LYS A 120 -5.28 11.50 -15.15
CA LYS A 120 -4.09 11.39 -16.01
C LYS A 120 -3.32 10.10 -15.80
N VAL A 121 -3.17 9.63 -14.55
CA VAL A 121 -2.57 8.33 -14.24
C VAL A 121 -3.32 7.18 -14.92
N LYS A 122 -4.65 7.23 -15.02
CA LYS A 122 -5.44 6.19 -15.73
C LYS A 122 -5.10 6.12 -17.21
N GLU A 123 -4.70 7.24 -17.83
CA GLU A 123 -4.37 7.34 -19.25
C GLU A 123 -2.96 6.85 -19.59
N VAL A 124 -2.07 6.69 -18.59
CA VAL A 124 -0.71 6.19 -18.80
C VAL A 124 -0.74 4.83 -19.49
N PHE A 125 -0.03 4.72 -20.60
CA PHE A 125 -0.02 3.54 -21.46
C PHE A 125 0.74 2.36 -20.85
N VAL A 126 0.20 1.17 -21.04
CA VAL A 126 0.81 -0.10 -20.63
C VAL A 126 0.92 -0.99 -21.85
N SER A 127 2.13 -1.23 -22.33
CA SER A 127 2.34 -2.16 -23.44
C SER A 127 2.06 -3.61 -23.02
N GLU A 128 1.82 -4.47 -24.03
CA GLU A 128 1.62 -5.89 -23.79
C GLU A 128 2.83 -6.54 -23.11
N ASP A 129 4.04 -6.12 -23.45
CA ASP A 129 5.27 -6.64 -22.86
C ASP A 129 5.41 -6.24 -21.38
N MET A 130 5.00 -5.01 -21.01
CA MET A 130 4.95 -4.59 -19.62
C MET A 130 3.89 -5.35 -18.84
N ALA A 131 2.72 -5.59 -19.42
CA ALA A 131 1.68 -6.41 -18.81
C ALA A 131 2.16 -7.85 -18.58
N LYS A 132 2.81 -8.46 -19.56
CA LYS A 132 3.45 -9.79 -19.45
C LYS A 132 4.50 -9.79 -18.33
N TYR A 133 5.34 -8.77 -18.25
CA TYR A 133 6.38 -8.67 -17.22
C TYR A 133 5.79 -8.61 -15.80
N ILE A 134 4.75 -7.83 -15.59
CA ILE A 134 4.00 -7.80 -14.33
C ILE A 134 3.48 -9.19 -13.96
N VAL A 135 2.83 -9.87 -14.91
CA VAL A 135 2.29 -11.22 -14.69
C VAL A 135 3.39 -12.22 -14.41
N MET A 136 4.54 -12.16 -15.11
CA MET A 136 5.71 -13.01 -14.86
C MET A 136 6.22 -12.83 -13.43
N LEU A 137 6.40 -11.60 -12.96
CA LEU A 137 6.85 -11.31 -11.58
C LEU A 137 5.89 -11.87 -10.54
N VAL A 138 4.58 -11.63 -10.70
CA VAL A 138 3.57 -12.14 -9.77
C VAL A 138 3.49 -13.67 -9.81
N THR A 139 3.57 -14.28 -11.00
CA THR A 139 3.59 -15.74 -11.15
C THR A 139 4.84 -16.36 -10.53
N ALA A 140 6.00 -15.72 -10.65
CA ALA A 140 7.22 -16.16 -10.01
C ALA A 140 7.08 -16.27 -8.48
N THR A 141 6.28 -15.40 -7.83
CA THR A 141 6.00 -15.54 -6.39
C THR A 141 5.22 -16.81 -6.05
N ARG A 142 4.38 -17.31 -6.97
CA ARG A 142 3.55 -18.51 -6.77
C ARG A 142 4.32 -19.80 -7.04
N GLN A 143 5.38 -19.73 -7.84
CA GLN A 143 6.18 -20.89 -8.25
C GLN A 143 7.47 -21.04 -7.45
N ASN A 144 7.85 -20.03 -6.65
CA ASN A 144 9.08 -20.04 -5.89
C ASN A 144 8.87 -20.72 -4.54
N SER A 145 9.68 -21.73 -4.21
CA SER A 145 9.63 -22.53 -2.98
C SER A 145 9.87 -21.73 -1.69
N LEU A 146 10.40 -20.51 -1.79
CA LEU A 146 10.53 -19.61 -0.65
C LEU A 146 9.18 -19.11 -0.12
N PHE A 147 8.12 -19.22 -0.92
CA PHE A 147 6.79 -18.79 -0.53
C PHE A 147 5.84 -19.98 -0.37
N GLU A 148 5.17 -20.04 0.78
CA GLU A 148 4.03 -20.92 1.01
C GLU A 148 2.81 -20.42 0.23
N ARG A 149 2.62 -19.09 0.22
CA ARG A 149 1.58 -18.43 -0.55
C ARG A 149 2.16 -17.27 -1.36
N GLY A 150 2.03 -17.35 -2.69
CA GLY A 150 2.38 -16.27 -3.62
C GLY A 150 1.27 -15.22 -3.73
N ALA A 151 1.56 -14.14 -4.44
CA ALA A 151 0.66 -13.01 -4.61
C ALA A 151 -0.56 -13.32 -5.49
N SER A 152 -1.71 -12.72 -5.17
CA SER A 152 -2.98 -12.87 -5.87
C SER A 152 -3.01 -12.13 -7.23
N PRO A 153 -4.00 -12.37 -8.11
CA PRO A 153 -4.21 -11.55 -9.30
C PRO A 153 -4.47 -10.07 -8.98
N ARG A 154 -5.08 -9.75 -7.82
CA ARG A 154 -5.26 -8.38 -7.33
C ARG A 154 -3.91 -7.66 -7.16
N ALA A 155 -2.87 -8.38 -6.76
CA ALA A 155 -1.51 -7.86 -6.66
C ALA A 155 -0.96 -7.38 -8.02
N ALA A 156 -1.27 -8.08 -9.11
CA ALA A 156 -0.85 -7.65 -10.46
C ALA A 156 -1.56 -6.35 -10.88
N LEU A 157 -2.84 -6.21 -10.57
CA LEU A 157 -3.60 -4.97 -10.83
C LEU A 157 -3.02 -3.80 -10.02
N SER A 158 -2.79 -3.99 -8.73
CA SER A 158 -2.16 -2.96 -7.88
C SER A 158 -0.76 -2.58 -8.37
N LEU A 159 0.04 -3.57 -8.80
CA LEU A 159 1.39 -3.32 -9.33
C LEU A 159 1.35 -2.52 -10.62
N LYS A 160 0.40 -2.83 -11.52
CA LYS A 160 0.17 -2.06 -12.75
C LYS A 160 -0.22 -0.61 -12.43
N ASP A 161 -1.18 -0.40 -11.52
CA ASP A 161 -1.67 0.94 -11.20
C ASP A 161 -0.60 1.79 -10.51
N MET A 162 0.20 1.19 -9.64
CA MET A 162 1.34 1.84 -9.01
C MET A 162 2.47 2.16 -10.01
N ALA A 163 2.72 1.28 -11.01
CA ALA A 163 3.69 1.55 -12.07
C ALA A 163 3.24 2.74 -12.95
N LYS A 164 1.94 2.85 -13.25
CA LYS A 164 1.37 4.01 -13.95
C LYS A 164 1.58 5.30 -13.15
N ALA A 165 1.33 5.26 -11.85
CA ALA A 165 1.56 6.41 -10.97
C ALA A 165 3.04 6.81 -10.89
N ALA A 166 3.95 5.82 -10.86
CA ALA A 166 5.40 6.08 -10.88
C ALA A 166 5.84 6.73 -12.19
N ALA A 167 5.36 6.23 -13.33
CA ALA A 167 5.65 6.82 -14.64
C ALA A 167 5.13 8.25 -14.76
N PHE A 168 3.90 8.50 -14.29
CA PHE A 168 3.32 9.85 -14.25
C PHE A 168 4.12 10.81 -13.36
N ALA A 169 4.61 10.35 -12.21
CA ALA A 169 5.45 11.15 -11.32
C ALA A 169 6.81 11.50 -11.94
N ASP A 170 7.27 10.72 -12.92
CA ASP A 170 8.46 10.97 -13.73
C ASP A 170 8.14 11.66 -15.08
N ASP A 171 7.00 12.33 -15.19
CA ASP A 171 6.51 13.06 -16.38
C ASP A 171 6.44 12.19 -17.65
N ARG A 172 6.07 10.89 -17.51
CA ARG A 172 5.92 9.96 -18.62
C ARG A 172 4.47 9.49 -18.76
N ASP A 173 4.03 9.28 -19.99
CA ASP A 173 2.73 8.76 -20.38
C ASP A 173 2.73 7.25 -20.69
N TYR A 174 3.85 6.55 -20.43
CA TYR A 174 4.00 5.10 -20.57
C TYR A 174 4.88 4.54 -19.45
N ILE A 175 4.66 3.27 -19.09
CA ILE A 175 5.46 2.57 -18.09
C ILE A 175 6.69 1.90 -18.70
N VAL A 176 7.78 1.82 -17.92
CA VAL A 176 9.00 1.09 -18.23
C VAL A 176 9.30 0.05 -17.14
N PRO A 177 10.17 -0.95 -17.38
CA PRO A 177 10.48 -1.98 -16.38
C PRO A 177 10.92 -1.42 -15.02
N ARG A 178 11.65 -0.32 -15.02
CA ARG A 178 12.13 0.35 -13.80
C ARG A 178 10.99 0.80 -12.89
N ASP A 179 9.88 1.30 -13.45
CA ASP A 179 8.72 1.73 -12.66
C ASP A 179 8.14 0.55 -11.87
N ILE A 180 8.00 -0.61 -12.54
CA ILE A 180 7.52 -1.85 -11.93
C ILE A 180 8.47 -2.33 -10.82
N GLN A 181 9.78 -2.32 -11.09
CA GLN A 181 10.80 -2.79 -10.16
C GLN A 181 10.87 -1.96 -8.89
N ASN A 182 10.83 -0.64 -9.01
CA ASN A 182 10.93 0.29 -7.90
C ASN A 182 9.81 0.11 -6.86
N ILE A 183 8.60 -0.25 -7.32
CA ILE A 183 7.43 -0.38 -6.46
C ILE A 183 7.08 -1.84 -6.12
N PHE A 184 7.73 -2.82 -6.75
CA PHE A 184 7.40 -4.24 -6.63
C PHE A 184 7.37 -4.71 -5.18
N VAL A 185 8.43 -4.44 -4.42
CA VAL A 185 8.53 -4.89 -3.01
C VAL A 185 7.45 -4.23 -2.16
N ALA A 186 7.22 -2.92 -2.30
CA ALA A 186 6.21 -2.20 -1.53
C ALA A 186 4.79 -2.70 -1.84
N THR A 187 4.53 -3.11 -3.08
CA THR A 187 3.22 -3.59 -3.53
C THR A 187 2.98 -5.06 -3.19
N ILE A 188 4.03 -5.90 -3.15
CA ILE A 188 3.89 -7.36 -3.05
C ILE A 188 4.19 -7.88 -1.64
N SER A 189 5.04 -7.21 -0.85
CA SER A 189 5.57 -7.75 0.40
C SER A 189 4.51 -8.16 1.45
N HIS A 190 3.36 -7.51 1.47
CA HIS A 190 2.25 -7.81 2.40
C HIS A 190 1.24 -8.82 1.84
N ARG A 191 1.47 -9.33 0.64
CA ARG A 191 0.57 -10.22 -0.10
C ARG A 191 1.12 -11.64 -0.28
N VAL A 192 2.30 -11.90 0.27
CA VAL A 192 2.99 -13.18 0.20
C VAL A 192 3.30 -13.71 1.59
N ILE A 193 3.33 -15.03 1.75
CA ILE A 193 3.73 -15.70 2.98
C ILE A 193 4.95 -16.55 2.68
N LEU A 194 6.00 -16.39 3.51
CA LEU A 194 7.19 -17.21 3.41
C LEU A 194 6.92 -18.65 3.87
N SER A 195 7.56 -19.61 3.21
CA SER A 195 7.53 -21.02 3.62
C SER A 195 8.23 -21.23 4.97
N ALA A 196 7.91 -22.33 5.65
CA ALA A 196 8.56 -22.69 6.91
C ALA A 196 10.07 -22.81 6.75
N GLU A 197 10.54 -23.34 5.61
CA GLU A 197 11.97 -23.45 5.28
C GLU A 197 12.64 -22.08 5.14
N ALA A 198 12.01 -21.13 4.45
CA ALA A 198 12.52 -19.77 4.30
C ALA A 198 12.61 -19.05 5.65
N ASN A 199 11.60 -19.25 6.51
CA ASN A 199 11.59 -18.70 7.87
C ASN A 199 12.70 -19.32 8.73
N ALA A 200 12.92 -20.62 8.68
CA ALA A 200 14.00 -21.30 9.38
C ALA A 200 15.39 -20.80 8.95
N LYS A 201 15.55 -20.47 7.65
CA LYS A 201 16.77 -19.88 7.10
C LYS A 201 16.86 -18.35 7.35
N LYS A 202 15.92 -17.76 8.07
CA LYS A 202 15.84 -16.30 8.37
C LYS A 202 15.88 -15.43 7.10
N ILE A 203 15.28 -15.91 6.01
CA ILE A 203 15.16 -15.15 4.77
C ILE A 203 14.03 -14.12 4.97
N SER A 204 14.30 -12.84 4.70
CA SER A 204 13.26 -11.82 4.74
C SER A 204 12.43 -11.83 3.44
N VAL A 205 11.14 -11.43 3.54
CA VAL A 205 10.27 -11.25 2.37
C VAL A 205 10.91 -10.34 1.32
N THR A 206 11.51 -9.23 1.75
CA THR A 206 12.21 -8.29 0.87
C THR A 206 13.35 -8.97 0.10
N LYS A 207 14.15 -9.80 0.78
CA LYS A 207 15.25 -10.53 0.13
C LYS A 207 14.72 -11.52 -0.91
N ALA A 208 13.66 -12.26 -0.58
CA ALA A 208 13.05 -13.23 -1.49
C ALA A 208 12.43 -12.53 -2.73
N LEU A 209 11.76 -11.39 -2.55
CA LEU A 209 11.20 -10.61 -3.67
C LEU A 209 12.27 -9.96 -4.55
N ASN A 210 13.36 -9.46 -3.97
CA ASN A 210 14.49 -8.93 -4.74
C ASN A 210 15.17 -10.02 -5.57
N GLU A 211 15.21 -11.27 -5.08
CA GLU A 211 15.70 -12.41 -5.87
C GLU A 211 14.81 -12.67 -7.09
N ILE A 212 13.49 -12.59 -6.93
CA ILE A 212 12.55 -12.70 -8.07
C ILE A 212 12.80 -11.59 -9.09
N LEU A 213 12.98 -10.34 -8.67
CA LEU A 213 13.30 -9.23 -9.58
C LEU A 213 14.58 -9.50 -10.35
N ARG A 214 15.61 -10.05 -9.69
CA ARG A 214 16.90 -10.34 -10.30
C ARG A 214 16.84 -11.49 -11.31
N THR A 215 16.03 -12.50 -11.06
CA THR A 215 15.95 -13.72 -11.88
C THR A 215 14.92 -13.64 -13.00
N THR A 216 13.93 -12.76 -12.89
CA THR A 216 12.90 -12.59 -13.91
C THR A 216 13.43 -11.72 -15.06
N ARG A 217 13.37 -12.29 -16.28
CA ARG A 217 13.85 -11.58 -17.48
C ARG A 217 13.03 -10.34 -17.76
N GLN A 218 13.72 -9.23 -17.88
CA GLN A 218 13.12 -7.96 -18.28
C GLN A 218 12.81 -7.94 -19.78
N PRO A 219 11.70 -7.32 -20.21
CA PRO A 219 11.48 -7.04 -21.63
C PRO A 219 12.55 -6.06 -22.13
N LYS A 220 12.90 -6.19 -23.40
CA LYS A 220 13.73 -5.21 -24.08
C LYS A 220 12.84 -4.04 -24.47
N ILE A 221 13.26 -2.84 -24.12
CA ILE A 221 12.64 -1.58 -24.57
C ILE A 221 13.16 -1.26 -25.97
#